data_27103d649438edec03d9a5f83101ae56
#
_entry.id   27103d649438edec03d9a5f83101ae56
#
_cell.length_a   1.000
_cell.length_b   1.000
_cell.length_c   1.000
_cell.angle_alpha   90.00
_cell.angle_beta   90.00
_cell.angle_gamma   90.00
#
_symmetry.space_group_name_H-M   'P 1'
#
loop_
_entity.id
_entity.type
_entity.pdbx_description
1 polymer ?
#
loop_
_entity_poly.entity_id
_entity_poly.type
_entity_poly.pdbx_seq_one_letter_code
_entity_poly.pdbx_strand_id
1 'polypeptide(L)'
;LLHHWLKSADWKSEVLWLPAFPLADKVPGTGRIWLRPVLRLSAPGVSRYYLDGRRPIINGVPSSLSGRVLYALEGANVIKDVIPQGSYSDHRFTIRWNVSVDENGSGSGEVSLHLRGGWIELMPEGESSDIKELLDSFIWPSGLQIDVANAAVEVLKDAYRITVPFSGMVAIPAGGQMLLRLPSAVPKDLLSIGNFAPPYRFLFPFIVEQEGRFTLPKGYDVVSSPPIRGGGKDVIFKEELKWNAKRRFLNSSYMLILKSSTVDINTSAELSDALKEMMRWNEVTVPFRKR
;
A
#
# COMPACT_ATOMS: atom_id res chain seq x y z
N LEU A 1 -11.03 -29.70 -12.25
CA LEU A 1 -12.46 -29.58 -11.88
C LEU A 1 -13.00 -28.20 -12.33
N LEU A 2 -12.45 -27.09 -11.90
CA LEU A 2 -12.89 -25.73 -12.25
C LEU A 2 -12.83 -25.46 -13.77
N HIS A 3 -11.76 -25.87 -14.46
CA HIS A 3 -11.63 -25.76 -15.92
C HIS A 3 -12.76 -26.48 -16.67
N HIS A 4 -13.14 -27.66 -16.20
CA HIS A 4 -14.23 -28.42 -16.79
C HIS A 4 -15.60 -27.75 -16.57
N TRP A 5 -15.79 -27.21 -15.38
CA TRP A 5 -17.02 -26.48 -15.00
C TRP A 5 -17.20 -25.21 -15.83
N LEU A 6 -16.13 -24.44 -16.02
CA LEU A 6 -16.14 -23.20 -16.80
C LEU A 6 -16.43 -23.47 -18.29
N LYS A 7 -15.92 -24.56 -18.84
CA LYS A 7 -16.28 -25.00 -20.22
C LYS A 7 -17.76 -25.29 -20.39
N SER A 8 -18.42 -25.86 -19.38
CA SER A 8 -19.86 -26.10 -19.43
C SER A 8 -20.71 -24.83 -19.35
N ALA A 9 -20.13 -23.71 -18.96
CA ALA A 9 -20.76 -22.40 -18.86
C ALA A 9 -20.34 -21.44 -20.01
N ASP A 10 -19.89 -21.96 -21.14
CA ASP A 10 -19.42 -21.22 -22.33
C ASP A 10 -18.23 -20.28 -22.11
N TRP A 11 -17.51 -20.46 -20.99
CA TRP A 11 -16.26 -19.75 -20.77
C TRP A 11 -15.11 -20.49 -21.46
N LYS A 12 -14.33 -19.76 -22.24
CA LYS A 12 -13.05 -20.26 -22.71
C LYS A 12 -12.06 -20.19 -21.55
N SER A 13 -11.57 -21.36 -21.15
CA SER A 13 -10.58 -21.47 -20.07
C SER A 13 -9.37 -22.25 -20.55
N GLU A 14 -8.20 -21.78 -20.16
CA GLU A 14 -6.91 -22.37 -20.52
C GLU A 14 -6.02 -22.46 -19.29
N VAL A 15 -5.30 -23.56 -19.16
CA VAL A 15 -4.32 -23.74 -18.08
C VAL A 15 -2.98 -23.19 -18.55
N LEU A 16 -2.49 -22.19 -17.83
CA LEU A 16 -1.15 -21.64 -17.99
C LEU A 16 -0.28 -22.07 -16.83
N TRP A 17 1.02 -22.07 -17.04
CA TRP A 17 1.99 -22.49 -16.05
C TRP A 17 2.87 -21.32 -15.63
N LEU A 18 2.84 -20.99 -14.35
CA LEU A 18 3.67 -19.95 -13.73
C LEU A 18 4.91 -20.59 -13.10
N PRO A 19 6.12 -20.24 -13.54
CA PRO A 19 7.34 -20.64 -12.86
C PRO A 19 7.43 -20.03 -11.47
N ALA A 20 7.88 -20.80 -10.48
CA ALA A 20 8.12 -20.31 -9.13
C ALA A 20 9.15 -19.16 -9.09
N PHE A 21 10.13 -19.23 -10.00
CA PHE A 21 11.15 -18.18 -10.20
C PHE A 21 11.08 -17.63 -11.62
N PRO A 22 11.45 -16.35 -11.84
CA PRO A 22 11.63 -15.84 -13.19
C PRO A 22 12.65 -16.72 -13.93
N LEU A 23 12.22 -17.37 -14.99
CA LEU A 23 13.14 -18.13 -15.83
C LEU A 23 14.01 -17.12 -16.58
N ALA A 24 15.32 -17.30 -16.53
CA ALA A 24 16.22 -16.65 -17.47
C ALA A 24 15.86 -17.09 -18.91
N ASP A 25 16.16 -16.26 -19.92
CA ASP A 25 15.84 -16.58 -21.32
C ASP A 25 16.44 -17.89 -21.82
N LYS A 26 17.44 -18.42 -21.12
CA LYS A 26 17.99 -19.76 -21.31
C LYS A 26 17.73 -20.58 -20.06
N VAL A 27 16.75 -21.47 -20.12
CA VAL A 27 16.50 -22.48 -19.08
C VAL A 27 17.66 -23.47 -19.13
N PRO A 28 18.45 -23.66 -18.05
CA PRO A 28 19.40 -24.77 -18.00
C PRO A 28 18.65 -26.09 -18.09
N GLY A 29 19.05 -26.97 -19.00
CA GLY A 29 18.31 -28.19 -19.38
C GLY A 29 18.14 -29.29 -18.32
N THR A 30 18.42 -29.06 -17.04
CA THR A 30 18.43 -30.12 -16.01
C THR A 30 17.80 -29.75 -14.66
N GLY A 31 17.17 -28.57 -14.53
CA GLY A 31 16.50 -28.17 -13.29
C GLY A 31 15.04 -28.62 -13.23
N ARG A 32 14.59 -29.20 -12.11
CA ARG A 32 13.18 -29.34 -11.82
C ARG A 32 12.57 -27.93 -11.70
N ILE A 33 11.82 -27.52 -12.71
CA ILE A 33 11.10 -26.26 -12.72
C ILE A 33 9.82 -26.46 -11.91
N TRP A 34 9.68 -25.79 -10.79
CA TRP A 34 8.43 -25.77 -10.05
C TRP A 34 7.47 -24.87 -10.81
N LEU A 35 6.43 -25.47 -11.38
CA LEU A 35 5.39 -24.79 -12.11
C LEU A 35 4.11 -24.82 -11.28
N ARG A 36 3.42 -23.69 -11.26
CA ARG A 36 2.12 -23.53 -10.62
C ARG A 36 1.07 -23.27 -11.70
N PRO A 37 -0.09 -23.98 -11.67
CA PRO A 37 -1.14 -23.74 -12.63
C PRO A 37 -1.87 -22.42 -12.35
N VAL A 38 -2.17 -21.70 -13.41
CA VAL A 38 -2.99 -20.49 -13.43
C VAL A 38 -4.04 -20.69 -14.53
N LEU A 39 -5.30 -20.38 -14.24
CA LEU A 39 -6.34 -20.42 -15.27
C LEU A 39 -6.47 -19.04 -15.93
N ARG A 40 -6.34 -19.01 -17.26
CA ARG A 40 -6.74 -17.89 -18.09
C ARG A 40 -8.17 -18.08 -18.54
N LEU A 41 -9.02 -17.10 -18.28
CA LEU A 41 -10.42 -17.09 -18.67
C LEU A 41 -10.66 -16.01 -19.71
N SER A 42 -11.52 -16.31 -20.69
CA SER A 42 -12.01 -15.32 -21.63
C SER A 42 -13.47 -15.60 -21.96
N ALA A 43 -14.24 -14.52 -22.10
CA ALA A 43 -15.62 -14.55 -22.56
C ALA A 43 -15.83 -13.42 -23.57
N PRO A 44 -16.85 -13.52 -24.46
CA PRO A 44 -17.17 -12.46 -25.38
C PRO A 44 -17.42 -11.12 -24.65
N GLY A 45 -16.73 -10.05 -25.07
CA GLY A 45 -16.86 -8.73 -24.49
C GLY A 45 -16.19 -8.53 -23.13
N VAL A 46 -15.44 -9.51 -22.64
CA VAL A 46 -14.77 -9.46 -21.35
C VAL A 46 -13.26 -9.53 -21.55
N SER A 47 -12.52 -8.69 -20.84
CA SER A 47 -11.06 -8.76 -20.77
C SER A 47 -10.60 -10.11 -20.23
N ARG A 48 -9.37 -10.52 -20.57
CA ARG A 48 -8.76 -11.74 -20.03
C ARG A 48 -8.71 -11.70 -18.52
N TYR A 49 -9.20 -12.74 -17.86
CA TYR A 49 -9.09 -12.91 -16.41
C TYR A 49 -8.11 -14.05 -16.11
N TYR A 50 -7.40 -13.92 -14.99
CA TYR A 50 -6.48 -14.94 -14.51
C TYR A 50 -6.86 -15.37 -13.09
N LEU A 51 -7.02 -16.69 -12.90
CA LEU A 51 -7.31 -17.29 -11.60
C LEU A 51 -6.05 -17.98 -11.09
N ASP A 52 -5.49 -17.49 -10.01
CA ASP A 52 -4.31 -18.04 -9.36
C ASP A 52 -4.63 -19.12 -8.31
N GLY A 53 -5.89 -19.43 -8.08
CA GLY A 53 -6.34 -20.47 -7.15
C GLY A 53 -6.10 -20.18 -5.66
N ARG A 54 -5.35 -19.14 -5.32
CA ARG A 54 -4.99 -18.80 -3.94
C ARG A 54 -5.36 -17.38 -3.53
N ARG A 55 -5.79 -16.53 -4.46
CA ARG A 55 -5.98 -15.09 -4.19
C ARG A 55 -7.19 -14.51 -4.92
N PRO A 56 -7.88 -13.56 -4.32
CA PRO A 56 -9.05 -12.93 -4.94
C PRO A 56 -8.67 -12.22 -6.24
N ILE A 57 -9.56 -12.29 -7.21
CA ILE A 57 -9.41 -11.60 -8.49
C ILE A 57 -9.83 -10.16 -8.31
N ILE A 58 -8.93 -9.26 -8.66
CA ILE A 58 -9.22 -7.84 -8.73
C ILE A 58 -8.87 -7.38 -10.14
N ASN A 59 -9.86 -6.83 -10.82
CA ASN A 59 -9.71 -6.29 -12.20
C ASN A 59 -9.07 -7.26 -13.22
N GLY A 60 -9.32 -8.56 -13.10
CA GLY A 60 -8.96 -9.56 -14.11
C GLY A 60 -7.53 -10.09 -14.06
N VAL A 61 -6.58 -9.39 -13.43
CA VAL A 61 -5.19 -9.84 -13.28
C VAL A 61 -4.79 -9.75 -11.82
N PRO A 62 -4.54 -10.88 -11.12
CA PRO A 62 -3.95 -10.87 -9.79
C PRO A 62 -2.60 -10.13 -9.82
N SER A 63 -2.32 -9.31 -8.81
CA SER A 63 -1.08 -8.52 -8.75
C SER A 63 0.16 -9.42 -8.69
N SER A 64 0.05 -10.60 -8.08
CA SER A 64 1.09 -11.63 -8.06
C SER A 64 1.52 -12.10 -9.46
N LEU A 65 0.68 -11.91 -10.48
CA LEU A 65 0.94 -12.26 -11.86
C LEU A 65 1.42 -11.07 -12.70
N SER A 66 1.26 -9.83 -12.22
CA SER A 66 1.62 -8.61 -12.94
C SER A 66 3.08 -8.64 -13.42
N GLY A 67 3.28 -8.45 -14.73
CA GLY A 67 4.60 -8.48 -15.38
C GLY A 67 5.29 -9.86 -15.36
N ARG A 68 4.56 -10.96 -15.06
CA ARG A 68 5.10 -12.32 -15.09
C ARG A 68 4.92 -12.95 -16.46
N VAL A 69 5.79 -13.90 -16.75
CA VAL A 69 5.68 -14.76 -17.94
C VAL A 69 5.00 -16.06 -17.54
N LEU A 70 3.91 -16.38 -18.20
CA LEU A 70 3.21 -17.66 -18.10
C LEU A 70 3.51 -18.50 -19.35
N TYR A 71 3.38 -19.80 -19.23
CA TYR A 71 3.63 -20.74 -20.31
C TYR A 71 2.38 -21.55 -20.58
N ALA A 72 1.89 -21.51 -21.82
CA ALA A 72 0.87 -22.43 -22.33
C ALA A 72 1.54 -23.62 -23.02
N LEU A 73 0.93 -24.79 -22.91
CA LEU A 73 1.35 -25.97 -23.66
C LEU A 73 0.33 -26.23 -24.75
N GLU A 74 0.72 -26.07 -26.02
CA GLU A 74 -0.08 -26.39 -27.19
C GLU A 74 0.56 -27.56 -27.97
N GLY A 75 0.14 -28.76 -27.64
CA GLY A 75 0.78 -29.98 -28.14
C GLY A 75 2.23 -30.09 -27.65
N ALA A 76 3.19 -30.12 -28.57
CA ALA A 76 4.63 -30.14 -28.27
C ALA A 76 5.24 -28.73 -28.14
N ASN A 77 4.45 -27.66 -28.36
CA ASN A 77 4.95 -26.30 -28.35
C ASN A 77 4.70 -25.62 -26.99
N VAL A 78 5.67 -24.80 -26.60
CA VAL A 78 5.55 -23.93 -25.40
C VAL A 78 5.36 -22.50 -25.88
N ILE A 79 4.20 -21.94 -25.56
CA ILE A 79 3.87 -20.54 -25.90
C ILE A 79 4.05 -19.69 -24.65
N LYS A 80 4.74 -18.57 -24.81
CA LYS A 80 4.89 -17.57 -23.75
C LYS A 80 3.70 -16.61 -23.79
N ASP A 81 3.04 -16.42 -22.64
CA ASP A 81 2.06 -15.34 -22.40
C ASP A 81 2.63 -14.38 -21.38
N VAL A 82 2.88 -13.14 -21.82
CA VAL A 82 3.45 -12.10 -20.94
C VAL A 82 2.29 -11.30 -20.37
N ILE A 83 2.12 -11.36 -19.06
CA ILE A 83 1.12 -10.55 -18.37
C ILE A 83 1.63 -9.12 -18.31
N PRO A 84 0.85 -8.14 -18.79
CA PRO A 84 1.25 -6.74 -18.68
C PRO A 84 1.54 -6.35 -17.23
N GLN A 85 2.56 -5.56 -17.01
CA GLN A 85 2.79 -4.95 -15.72
C GLN A 85 1.71 -3.88 -15.48
N GLY A 86 0.99 -3.98 -14.36
CA GLY A 86 0.04 -2.95 -13.95
C GLY A 86 0.74 -1.62 -13.69
N SER A 87 -0.01 -0.53 -13.80
CA SER A 87 0.49 0.79 -13.42
C SER A 87 0.59 0.90 -11.89
N TYR A 88 1.55 1.67 -11.38
CA TYR A 88 1.61 2.00 -9.96
C TYR A 88 0.32 2.67 -9.44
N SER A 89 -0.40 3.37 -10.31
CA SER A 89 -1.69 4.00 -9.97
C SER A 89 -2.80 2.98 -9.65
N ASP A 90 -2.66 1.74 -10.14
CA ASP A 90 -3.63 0.68 -9.90
C ASP A 90 -3.46 0.06 -8.50
N HIS A 91 -2.29 0.23 -7.91
CA HIS A 91 -1.88 -0.36 -6.64
C HIS A 91 -1.63 0.75 -5.61
N ARG A 92 -2.70 1.21 -4.97
CA ARG A 92 -2.64 2.33 -4.02
C ARG A 92 -3.02 1.89 -2.62
N PHE A 93 -2.20 2.29 -1.66
CA PHE A 93 -2.48 2.20 -0.24
C PHE A 93 -2.52 3.62 0.34
N THR A 94 -3.69 4.03 0.84
CA THR A 94 -3.87 5.36 1.42
C THR A 94 -4.23 5.23 2.89
N ILE A 95 -3.52 5.94 3.74
CA ILE A 95 -3.77 6.06 5.18
C ILE A 95 -4.27 7.47 5.45
N ARG A 96 -5.46 7.61 6.02
CA ARG A 96 -6.07 8.91 6.32
C ARG A 96 -6.30 9.09 7.80
N TRP A 97 -5.73 10.14 8.35
CA TRP A 97 -5.90 10.55 9.73
C TRP A 97 -6.88 11.72 9.82
N ASN A 98 -7.93 11.57 10.62
CA ASN A 98 -8.83 12.66 10.97
C ASN A 98 -8.75 12.88 12.48
N VAL A 99 -8.12 13.98 12.87
CA VAL A 99 -7.66 14.20 14.26
C VAL A 99 -8.27 15.48 14.82
N SER A 100 -8.92 15.38 15.97
CA SER A 100 -9.29 16.54 16.78
C SER A 100 -8.29 16.67 17.92
N VAL A 101 -7.68 17.84 18.06
CA VAL A 101 -6.67 18.14 19.10
C VAL A 101 -7.29 19.05 20.15
N ASP A 102 -7.14 18.71 21.42
CA ASP A 102 -7.58 19.54 22.55
C ASP A 102 -6.51 20.53 23.03
N GLU A 103 -6.85 21.38 24.01
CA GLU A 103 -5.93 22.37 24.57
C GLU A 103 -4.78 21.77 25.38
N ASN A 104 -4.87 20.50 25.77
CA ASN A 104 -3.84 19.76 26.50
C ASN A 104 -2.91 18.96 25.57
N GLY A 105 -3.18 18.98 24.26
CA GLY A 105 -2.42 18.22 23.28
C GLY A 105 -2.89 16.77 23.08
N SER A 106 -3.97 16.35 23.77
CA SER A 106 -4.59 15.07 23.48
C SER A 106 -5.32 15.14 22.16
N GLY A 107 -5.25 14.05 21.42
CA GLY A 107 -5.95 13.87 20.15
C GLY A 107 -6.87 12.68 20.21
N SER A 108 -7.95 12.76 19.46
CA SER A 108 -8.86 11.66 19.20
C SER A 108 -9.39 11.75 17.78
N GLY A 109 -9.81 10.64 17.25
CA GLY A 109 -10.35 10.57 15.90
C GLY A 109 -10.32 9.18 15.30
N GLU A 110 -10.16 9.15 13.99
CA GLU A 110 -10.16 7.93 13.22
C GLU A 110 -8.98 7.90 12.24
N VAL A 111 -8.41 6.72 12.07
CA VAL A 111 -7.52 6.41 10.98
C VAL A 111 -8.22 5.47 10.00
N SER A 112 -8.21 5.80 8.72
CA SER A 112 -8.78 4.96 7.67
C SER A 112 -7.69 4.45 6.74
N LEU A 113 -7.62 3.12 6.59
CA LEU A 113 -6.74 2.43 5.65
C LEU A 113 -7.53 2.09 4.40
N HIS A 114 -7.10 2.57 3.24
CA HIS A 114 -7.70 2.25 1.95
C HIS A 114 -6.72 1.41 1.13
N LEU A 115 -7.09 0.17 0.85
CA LEU A 115 -6.29 -0.79 0.10
C LEU A 115 -6.92 -1.01 -1.28
N ARG A 116 -6.16 -0.76 -2.34
CA ARG A 116 -6.58 -0.94 -3.72
C ARG A 116 -5.53 -1.70 -4.53
N GLY A 117 -6.00 -2.48 -5.51
CA GLY A 117 -5.13 -3.29 -6.36
C GLY A 117 -4.39 -4.36 -5.56
N GLY A 118 -3.11 -4.51 -5.77
CA GLY A 118 -2.30 -5.51 -5.08
C GLY A 118 -2.28 -5.43 -3.56
N TRP A 119 -2.55 -4.26 -3.01
CA TRP A 119 -2.63 -4.07 -1.56
C TRP A 119 -3.79 -4.81 -0.91
N ILE A 120 -4.85 -5.16 -1.68
CA ILE A 120 -5.96 -5.97 -1.19
C ILE A 120 -5.49 -7.38 -0.83
N GLU A 121 -4.43 -7.86 -1.47
CA GLU A 121 -3.84 -9.17 -1.17
C GLU A 121 -3.20 -9.25 0.23
N LEU A 122 -3.02 -8.10 0.88
CA LEU A 122 -2.63 -8.04 2.30
C LEU A 122 -3.81 -8.29 3.23
N MET A 123 -5.05 -8.19 2.71
CA MET A 123 -6.23 -8.52 3.52
C MET A 123 -6.21 -10.02 3.79
N PRO A 124 -6.32 -10.41 5.05
CA PRO A 124 -6.42 -11.81 5.41
C PRO A 124 -7.71 -12.42 4.85
N GLU A 125 -7.65 -13.70 4.51
CA GLU A 125 -8.82 -14.47 4.08
C GLU A 125 -9.56 -14.96 5.33
N GLY A 126 -10.55 -14.18 5.86
CA GLY A 126 -11.31 -14.68 6.98
C GLY A 126 -11.99 -13.64 7.89
N GLU A 127 -12.24 -14.00 9.10
CA GLU A 127 -13.05 -13.25 10.08
C GLU A 127 -12.28 -12.10 10.77
N SER A 128 -12.93 -11.42 11.71
CA SER A 128 -12.41 -10.23 12.41
C SER A 128 -11.06 -10.41 13.15
N SER A 129 -10.65 -11.63 13.50
CA SER A 129 -9.33 -11.93 14.07
C SER A 129 -8.19 -11.50 13.14
N ASP A 130 -8.42 -11.59 11.85
CA ASP A 130 -7.44 -11.38 10.81
C ASP A 130 -7.16 -9.88 10.58
N ILE A 131 -8.15 -9.02 10.90
CA ILE A 131 -7.98 -7.55 10.87
C ILE A 131 -6.99 -7.12 11.94
N LYS A 132 -7.04 -7.75 13.12
CA LYS A 132 -6.06 -7.48 14.17
C LYS A 132 -4.65 -7.82 13.70
N GLU A 133 -4.44 -8.97 13.06
CA GLU A 133 -3.15 -9.36 12.51
C GLU A 133 -2.66 -8.36 11.47
N LEU A 134 -3.54 -7.91 10.56
CA LEU A 134 -3.21 -6.86 9.62
C LEU A 134 -2.81 -5.56 10.34
N LEU A 135 -3.60 -5.10 11.31
CA LEU A 135 -3.28 -3.87 12.04
C LEU A 135 -2.01 -3.99 12.88
N ASP A 136 -1.72 -5.17 13.42
CA ASP A 136 -0.48 -5.48 14.13
C ASP A 136 0.75 -5.52 13.19
N SER A 137 0.54 -5.64 11.87
CA SER A 137 1.61 -5.56 10.88
C SER A 137 2.10 -4.12 10.62
N PHE A 138 1.46 -3.12 11.21
CA PHE A 138 1.88 -1.73 11.13
C PHE A 138 2.72 -1.28 12.31
N ILE A 139 3.61 -0.33 12.07
CA ILE A 139 4.23 0.49 13.11
C ILE A 139 3.32 1.70 13.30
N TRP A 140 2.69 1.77 14.46
CA TRP A 140 1.85 2.89 14.86
C TRP A 140 2.66 3.95 15.60
N PRO A 141 2.24 5.23 15.55
CA PRO A 141 2.89 6.29 16.31
C PRO A 141 2.88 5.99 17.81
N SER A 142 4.00 6.24 18.46
CA SER A 142 4.09 6.11 19.93
C SER A 142 3.16 7.10 20.64
N GLY A 143 2.51 6.63 21.70
CA GLY A 143 1.59 7.46 22.50
C GLY A 143 0.15 7.48 22.01
N LEU A 144 -0.16 6.80 20.88
CA LEU A 144 -1.52 6.56 20.45
C LEU A 144 -2.03 5.18 20.89
N GLN A 145 -3.27 5.17 21.33
CA GLN A 145 -4.03 3.93 21.60
C GLN A 145 -4.95 3.70 20.41
N ILE A 146 -4.66 2.65 19.66
CA ILE A 146 -5.43 2.22 18.49
C ILE A 146 -6.50 1.24 18.96
N ASP A 147 -7.77 1.58 18.75
CA ASP A 147 -8.90 0.77 19.18
C ASP A 147 -9.25 -0.28 18.13
N VAL A 148 -8.45 -1.34 18.09
CA VAL A 148 -8.62 -2.44 17.13
C VAL A 148 -9.96 -3.18 17.33
N ALA A 149 -10.49 -3.20 18.56
CA ALA A 149 -11.75 -3.90 18.86
C ALA A 149 -12.95 -3.23 18.19
N ASN A 150 -12.88 -1.93 17.92
CA ASN A 150 -13.91 -1.16 17.24
C ASN A 150 -13.54 -0.83 15.79
N ALA A 151 -12.63 -1.59 15.19
CA ALA A 151 -12.31 -1.46 13.77
C ALA A 151 -13.50 -1.87 12.90
N ALA A 152 -13.83 -1.04 11.91
CA ALA A 152 -14.86 -1.30 10.92
C ALA A 152 -14.25 -1.59 9.55
N VAL A 153 -14.76 -2.61 8.87
CA VAL A 153 -14.32 -2.97 7.50
C VAL A 153 -15.46 -2.76 6.53
N GLU A 154 -15.18 -2.05 5.47
CA GLU A 154 -16.07 -1.83 4.36
C GLU A 154 -15.47 -2.39 3.08
N VAL A 155 -16.19 -3.31 2.43
CA VAL A 155 -15.83 -3.86 1.13
C VAL A 155 -16.39 -2.95 0.05
N LEU A 156 -15.51 -2.32 -0.72
CA LEU A 156 -15.85 -1.48 -1.86
C LEU A 156 -15.72 -2.32 -3.15
N LYS A 157 -16.20 -1.79 -4.28
CA LYS A 157 -16.18 -2.51 -5.56
C LYS A 157 -14.78 -3.01 -5.97
N ASP A 158 -13.74 -2.21 -5.71
CA ASP A 158 -12.35 -2.48 -6.13
C ASP A 158 -11.33 -2.11 -5.03
N ALA A 159 -11.79 -2.03 -3.78
CA ALA A 159 -10.97 -1.63 -2.64
C ALA A 159 -11.54 -2.17 -1.32
N TYR A 160 -10.70 -2.14 -0.29
CA TYR A 160 -11.13 -2.27 1.11
C TYR A 160 -10.88 -0.97 1.84
N ARG A 161 -11.78 -0.63 2.76
CA ARG A 161 -11.61 0.44 3.72
C ARG A 161 -11.68 -0.14 5.12
N ILE A 162 -10.64 0.11 5.93
CA ILE A 162 -10.63 -0.24 7.34
C ILE A 162 -10.58 1.08 8.11
N THR A 163 -11.55 1.32 8.99
CA THR A 163 -11.59 2.51 9.83
C THR A 163 -11.40 2.09 11.28
N VAL A 164 -10.44 2.72 11.96
CA VAL A 164 -10.03 2.38 13.31
C VAL A 164 -10.04 3.65 14.17
N PRO A 165 -10.82 3.69 15.27
CA PRO A 165 -10.75 4.78 16.23
C PRO A 165 -9.39 4.81 16.94
N PHE A 166 -8.96 6.00 17.34
CA PHE A 166 -7.77 6.15 18.17
C PHE A 166 -7.90 7.32 19.16
N SER A 167 -7.07 7.29 20.19
CA SER A 167 -6.88 8.40 21.12
C SER A 167 -5.45 8.44 21.63
N GLY A 168 -5.01 9.57 22.19
CA GLY A 168 -3.68 9.69 22.81
C GLY A 168 -3.05 11.07 22.62
N MET A 169 -1.79 11.20 23.00
CA MET A 169 -1.06 12.45 22.90
C MET A 169 -0.56 12.67 21.47
N VAL A 170 -1.09 13.68 20.80
CA VAL A 170 -0.68 14.10 19.45
C VAL A 170 0.10 15.40 19.45
N ALA A 171 0.07 16.18 20.54
CA ALA A 171 0.85 17.40 20.66
C ALA A 171 1.47 17.52 22.06
N ILE A 172 2.63 18.15 22.14
CA ILE A 172 3.42 18.28 23.37
C ILE A 172 3.63 19.76 23.65
N PRO A 173 3.36 20.24 24.89
CA PRO A 173 3.67 21.63 25.27
C PRO A 173 5.19 21.86 25.29
N ALA A 174 5.62 22.96 24.66
CA ALA A 174 7.02 23.38 24.62
C ALA A 174 7.14 24.90 24.48
N GLY A 175 7.73 25.58 25.49
CA GLY A 175 8.05 27.00 25.42
C GLY A 175 6.85 27.93 25.12
N GLY A 176 5.68 27.68 25.68
CA GLY A 176 4.45 28.46 25.44
C GLY A 176 3.75 28.15 24.09
N GLN A 177 4.20 27.14 23.40
CA GLN A 177 3.62 26.61 22.20
C GLN A 177 3.23 25.14 22.41
N MET A 178 2.46 24.59 21.47
CA MET A 178 2.22 23.17 21.35
C MET A 178 2.94 22.66 20.09
N LEU A 179 3.61 21.54 20.19
CA LEU A 179 4.24 20.87 19.06
C LEU A 179 3.37 19.70 18.64
N LEU A 180 2.61 19.87 17.55
CA LEU A 180 1.79 18.82 16.95
C LEU A 180 2.70 17.80 16.27
N ARG A 181 2.64 16.54 16.67
CA ARG A 181 3.26 15.42 15.96
C ARG A 181 2.34 14.98 14.83
N LEU A 182 2.90 14.71 13.67
CA LEU A 182 2.16 14.18 12.54
C LEU A 182 2.15 12.65 12.65
N PRO A 183 1.02 12.00 12.98
CA PRO A 183 0.99 10.55 13.08
C PRO A 183 1.22 9.94 11.71
N SER A 184 1.97 8.85 11.67
CA SER A 184 2.24 8.06 10.48
C SER A 184 2.20 6.59 10.84
N ALA A 185 1.40 5.80 10.12
CA ALA A 185 1.40 4.36 10.21
C ALA A 185 2.21 3.79 9.04
N VAL A 186 3.11 2.87 9.31
CA VAL A 186 4.01 2.32 8.29
C VAL A 186 3.92 0.79 8.31
N PRO A 187 3.63 0.14 7.16
CA PRO A 187 3.71 -1.31 7.07
C PRO A 187 5.13 -1.79 7.39
N LYS A 188 5.27 -2.72 8.34
CA LYS A 188 6.57 -3.26 8.76
C LYS A 188 7.35 -3.86 7.59
N ASP A 189 6.65 -4.53 6.68
CA ASP A 189 7.26 -5.17 5.51
C ASP A 189 7.91 -4.16 4.57
N LEU A 190 7.37 -2.95 4.44
CA LEU A 190 8.01 -1.89 3.65
C LEU A 190 9.36 -1.49 4.23
N LEU A 191 9.52 -1.51 5.55
CA LEU A 191 10.77 -1.13 6.20
C LEU A 191 11.84 -2.22 6.11
N SER A 192 11.42 -3.49 6.03
CA SER A 192 12.33 -4.62 5.90
C SER A 192 13.07 -4.63 4.55
N ILE A 193 12.52 -3.93 3.55
CA ILE A 193 13.04 -3.87 2.18
C ILE A 193 14.46 -3.28 2.12
N GLY A 194 14.78 -2.32 2.98
CA GLY A 194 16.12 -1.73 3.06
C GLY A 194 17.24 -2.74 3.39
N ASN A 195 16.87 -3.94 3.82
CA ASN A 195 17.81 -5.03 4.14
C ASN A 195 18.10 -5.97 2.96
N PHE A 196 17.39 -5.81 1.82
CA PHE A 196 17.61 -6.67 0.65
C PHE A 196 18.69 -6.10 -0.27
N ALA A 197 19.61 -6.98 -0.69
CA ALA A 197 20.59 -6.61 -1.71
C ALA A 197 19.92 -6.54 -3.11
N PRO A 198 20.09 -5.45 -3.87
CA PRO A 198 19.59 -5.38 -5.25
C PRO A 198 20.41 -6.31 -6.18
N PRO A 199 19.82 -6.79 -7.31
CA PRO A 199 18.47 -6.48 -7.74
C PRO A 199 17.41 -7.34 -7.05
N TYR A 200 16.26 -6.74 -6.75
CA TYR A 200 15.10 -7.47 -6.24
C TYR A 200 13.81 -6.96 -6.92
N ARG A 201 12.71 -7.67 -6.69
CA ARG A 201 11.46 -7.34 -7.32
C ARG A 201 10.30 -7.38 -6.35
N PHE A 202 9.51 -6.31 -6.35
CA PHE A 202 8.19 -6.29 -5.73
C PHE A 202 7.17 -7.06 -6.56
N LEU A 203 6.07 -7.45 -5.94
CA LEU A 203 4.95 -8.07 -6.65
C LEU A 203 4.33 -7.11 -7.68
N PHE A 204 4.31 -5.81 -7.37
CA PHE A 204 3.73 -4.75 -8.20
C PHE A 204 4.40 -3.41 -7.91
N PRO A 205 4.38 -2.46 -8.86
CA PRO A 205 4.70 -1.06 -8.59
C PRO A 205 3.55 -0.44 -7.78
N PHE A 206 3.80 0.59 -6.95
CA PHE A 206 2.78 1.03 -6.00
C PHE A 206 2.85 2.51 -5.62
N ILE A 207 1.77 2.96 -5.00
CA ILE A 207 1.68 4.21 -4.25
C ILE A 207 1.36 3.88 -2.79
N VAL A 208 2.12 4.46 -1.86
CA VAL A 208 1.76 4.59 -0.45
C VAL A 208 1.58 6.07 -0.15
N GLU A 209 0.41 6.42 0.37
CA GLU A 209 0.04 7.81 0.66
C GLU A 209 -0.49 7.93 2.07
N GLN A 210 -0.05 8.96 2.77
CA GLN A 210 -0.62 9.33 4.06
C GLN A 210 -1.17 10.74 3.99
N GLU A 211 -2.40 10.90 4.45
CA GLU A 211 -3.10 12.18 4.53
C GLU A 211 -3.52 12.41 5.98
N GLY A 212 -3.31 13.60 6.50
CA GLY A 212 -3.74 13.98 7.84
C GLY A 212 -4.57 15.25 7.80
N ARG A 213 -5.67 15.26 8.54
CA ARG A 213 -6.46 16.45 8.80
C ARG A 213 -6.55 16.68 10.31
N PHE A 214 -5.95 17.75 10.79
CA PHE A 214 -5.86 18.09 12.21
C PHE A 214 -6.68 19.33 12.50
N THR A 215 -7.73 19.16 13.27
CA THR A 215 -8.54 20.28 13.78
C THR A 215 -7.93 20.77 15.10
N LEU A 216 -7.42 22.01 15.11
CA LEU A 216 -6.81 22.60 16.29
C LEU A 216 -7.84 23.26 17.22
N PRO A 217 -7.52 23.42 18.53
CA PRO A 217 -8.39 24.08 19.49
C PRO A 217 -8.72 25.53 19.08
N LYS A 218 -9.80 26.09 19.64
CA LYS A 218 -10.21 27.48 19.37
C LYS A 218 -9.12 28.47 19.83
N GLY A 219 -8.83 29.49 19.00
CA GLY A 219 -7.85 30.50 19.30
C GLY A 219 -6.41 30.10 19.01
N TYR A 220 -6.14 28.92 18.52
CA TYR A 220 -4.79 28.51 18.16
C TYR A 220 -4.53 28.69 16.65
N ASP A 221 -3.28 29.01 16.32
CA ASP A 221 -2.76 29.14 14.98
C ASP A 221 -1.45 28.39 14.80
N VAL A 222 -1.20 27.91 13.58
CA VAL A 222 0.11 27.35 13.19
C VAL A 222 1.13 28.48 13.12
N VAL A 223 2.26 28.29 13.78
CA VAL A 223 3.35 29.31 13.84
C VAL A 223 4.20 29.25 12.57
N SER A 224 4.54 28.04 12.15
CA SER A 224 5.30 27.80 10.93
C SER A 224 5.00 26.42 10.37
N SER A 225 5.13 26.25 9.05
CA SER A 225 5.11 24.94 8.41
C SER A 225 6.50 24.58 7.93
N PRO A 226 6.97 23.36 8.10
CA PRO A 226 8.19 22.93 7.45
C PRO A 226 8.06 23.05 5.93
N PRO A 227 9.18 23.22 5.23
CA PRO A 227 9.17 23.34 3.78
C PRO A 227 8.70 22.04 3.13
N ILE A 228 7.99 22.17 2.00
CA ILE A 228 7.61 21.05 1.14
C ILE A 228 8.89 20.40 0.60
N ARG A 229 8.96 19.09 0.68
CA ARG A 229 10.05 18.29 0.11
C ARG A 229 9.49 17.36 -0.95
N GLY A 230 10.31 17.04 -1.93
CA GLY A 230 9.98 16.12 -2.97
C GLY A 230 11.21 15.81 -3.82
N GLY A 231 11.23 14.64 -4.46
CA GLY A 231 12.37 14.22 -5.28
C GLY A 231 12.22 12.80 -5.83
N GLY A 232 13.27 12.36 -6.53
CA GLY A 232 13.40 11.05 -7.11
C GLY A 232 12.88 10.95 -8.54
N LYS A 233 13.49 10.05 -9.32
CA LYS A 233 13.14 9.76 -10.71
C LYS A 233 12.28 8.49 -10.81
N ASP A 234 12.76 7.40 -10.26
CA ASP A 234 12.12 6.09 -10.30
C ASP A 234 11.35 5.80 -9.01
N VAL A 235 11.81 6.38 -7.89
CA VAL A 235 11.08 6.49 -6.64
C VAL A 235 10.78 7.96 -6.38
N ILE A 236 9.50 8.31 -6.31
CA ILE A 236 9.07 9.68 -5.99
C ILE A 236 8.57 9.70 -4.57
N PHE A 237 9.04 10.65 -3.77
CA PHE A 237 8.37 10.99 -2.52
C PHE A 237 8.01 12.48 -2.52
N LYS A 238 6.91 12.82 -1.87
CA LYS A 238 6.44 14.21 -1.73
C LYS A 238 5.86 14.38 -0.34
N GLU A 239 6.12 15.54 0.22
CA GLU A 239 5.57 15.99 1.50
C GLU A 239 4.90 17.33 1.32
N GLU A 240 3.75 17.53 1.93
CA GLU A 240 3.05 18.80 1.89
C GLU A 240 2.34 19.08 3.22
N LEU A 241 2.44 20.32 3.69
CA LEU A 241 1.70 20.82 4.85
C LEU A 241 0.97 22.10 4.45
N LYS A 242 -0.35 22.14 4.69
CA LYS A 242 -1.20 23.28 4.38
C LYS A 242 -2.04 23.68 5.58
N TRP A 243 -1.83 24.87 6.10
CA TRP A 243 -2.68 25.46 7.12
C TRP A 243 -3.86 26.20 6.48
N ASN A 244 -5.08 25.87 6.91
CA ASN A 244 -6.28 26.60 6.56
C ASN A 244 -6.78 27.40 7.78
N ALA A 245 -6.37 28.65 7.87
CA ALA A 245 -6.69 29.54 9.00
C ALA A 245 -8.21 29.79 9.13
N LYS A 246 -8.94 29.87 8.02
CA LYS A 246 -10.39 30.13 8.03
C LYS A 246 -11.18 28.96 8.62
N ARG A 247 -10.79 27.73 8.28
CA ARG A 247 -11.44 26.48 8.73
C ARG A 247 -10.72 25.84 9.92
N ARG A 248 -9.57 26.36 10.30
CA ARG A 248 -8.76 25.97 11.46
C ARG A 248 -8.35 24.50 11.45
N PHE A 249 -7.94 24.02 10.31
CA PHE A 249 -7.33 22.71 10.19
C PHE A 249 -6.00 22.78 9.45
N LEU A 250 -5.09 21.93 9.89
CA LEU A 250 -3.86 21.61 9.21
C LEU A 250 -4.09 20.36 8.38
N ASN A 251 -3.77 20.43 7.11
CA ASN A 251 -3.66 19.24 6.26
C ASN A 251 -2.19 18.86 6.13
N SER A 252 -1.89 17.60 6.28
CA SER A 252 -0.59 17.02 5.96
C SER A 252 -0.77 15.97 4.88
N SER A 253 0.18 15.83 3.99
CA SER A 253 0.25 14.70 3.07
C SER A 253 1.70 14.25 2.89
N TYR A 254 1.85 12.94 2.74
CA TYR A 254 3.08 12.28 2.37
C TYR A 254 2.75 11.23 1.31
N MET A 255 3.55 11.14 0.26
CA MET A 255 3.33 10.19 -0.82
C MET A 255 4.64 9.58 -1.28
N LEU A 256 4.72 8.25 -1.27
CA LEU A 256 5.78 7.45 -1.85
C LEU A 256 5.25 6.72 -3.08
N ILE A 257 5.91 6.88 -4.22
CA ILE A 257 5.58 6.17 -5.47
C ILE A 257 6.80 5.35 -5.89
N LEU A 258 6.61 4.06 -6.05
CA LEU A 258 7.53 3.17 -6.75
C LEU A 258 6.97 2.89 -8.15
N LYS A 259 7.61 3.43 -9.19
CA LYS A 259 7.11 3.37 -10.58
C LYS A 259 7.31 2.00 -11.24
N SER A 260 8.32 1.26 -10.84
CA SER A 260 8.66 -0.06 -11.36
C SER A 260 8.68 -1.10 -10.25
N SER A 261 8.19 -2.29 -10.50
CA SER A 261 8.32 -3.41 -9.56
C SER A 261 9.75 -3.95 -9.48
N THR A 262 10.61 -3.68 -10.47
CA THR A 262 12.01 -4.07 -10.45
C THR A 262 12.85 -2.96 -9.82
N VAL A 263 13.67 -3.32 -8.85
CA VAL A 263 14.53 -2.42 -8.10
C VAL A 263 15.97 -2.80 -8.39
N ASP A 264 16.66 -1.99 -9.16
CA ASP A 264 18.12 -2.05 -9.39
C ASP A 264 18.87 -1.31 -8.27
N ILE A 265 20.17 -1.19 -8.41
CA ILE A 265 21.02 -0.56 -7.39
C ILE A 265 20.70 0.93 -7.20
N ASN A 266 20.36 1.64 -8.27
CA ASN A 266 20.05 3.08 -8.21
C ASN A 266 18.66 3.31 -7.62
N THR A 267 17.67 2.58 -8.10
CA THR A 267 16.30 2.59 -7.57
C THR A 267 16.27 2.18 -6.10
N SER A 268 17.14 1.24 -5.68
CA SER A 268 17.26 0.81 -4.28
C SER A 268 17.76 1.94 -3.38
N ALA A 269 18.72 2.75 -3.85
CA ALA A 269 19.20 3.90 -3.10
C ALA A 269 18.10 4.97 -2.95
N GLU A 270 17.40 5.34 -4.05
CA GLU A 270 16.27 6.26 -4.01
C GLU A 270 15.16 5.77 -3.05
N LEU A 271 14.85 4.47 -3.08
CA LEU A 271 13.83 3.87 -2.22
C LEU A 271 14.25 3.89 -0.74
N SER A 272 15.51 3.56 -0.45
CA SER A 272 16.05 3.62 0.90
C SER A 272 15.94 5.02 1.49
N ASP A 273 16.28 6.03 0.71
CA ASP A 273 16.19 7.43 1.16
C ASP A 273 14.74 7.88 1.36
N ALA A 274 13.84 7.49 0.46
CA ALA A 274 12.40 7.76 0.61
C ALA A 274 11.80 7.07 1.85
N LEU A 275 12.22 5.84 2.16
CA LEU A 275 11.79 5.13 3.38
C LEU A 275 12.32 5.80 4.65
N LYS A 276 13.56 6.29 4.66
CA LYS A 276 14.11 7.08 5.78
C LYS A 276 13.31 8.37 6.00
N GLU A 277 12.96 9.09 4.93
CA GLU A 277 12.12 10.27 5.03
C GLU A 277 10.72 9.95 5.53
N MET A 278 10.14 8.82 5.11
CA MET A 278 8.85 8.34 5.62
C MET A 278 8.91 8.03 7.13
N MET A 279 10.00 7.42 7.60
CA MET A 279 10.20 7.18 9.05
C MET A 279 10.38 8.50 9.81
N ARG A 280 11.15 9.42 9.23
CA ARG A 280 11.36 10.74 9.83
C ARG A 280 10.06 11.55 9.93
N TRP A 281 9.06 11.28 9.09
CA TRP A 281 7.74 11.92 9.17
C TRP A 281 7.11 11.80 10.55
N ASN A 282 7.29 10.69 11.23
CA ASN A 282 6.82 10.49 12.61
C ASN A 282 7.49 11.43 13.64
N GLU A 283 8.61 12.05 13.29
CA GLU A 283 9.36 12.98 14.12
C GLU A 283 9.04 14.45 13.78
N VAL A 284 8.35 14.68 12.65
CA VAL A 284 7.98 16.03 12.21
C VAL A 284 6.98 16.61 13.20
N THR A 285 7.30 17.78 13.71
CA THR A 285 6.43 18.54 14.57
C THR A 285 6.05 19.88 13.95
N VAL A 286 4.80 20.28 14.13
CA VAL A 286 4.28 21.56 13.67
C VAL A 286 3.93 22.41 14.89
N PRO A 287 4.63 23.53 15.12
CA PRO A 287 4.34 24.40 16.26
C PRO A 287 3.05 25.18 16.02
N PHE A 288 2.20 25.20 17.05
CA PHE A 288 1.02 26.06 17.10
C PHE A 288 0.87 26.72 18.48
N ARG A 289 0.26 27.88 18.54
CA ARG A 289 0.08 28.63 19.79
C ARG A 289 -1.28 29.30 19.85
N LYS A 290 -1.71 29.58 21.05
CA LYS A 290 -2.89 30.46 21.32
C LYS A 290 -2.55 31.89 20.88
N ARG A 291 -3.48 32.53 20.16
CA ARG A 291 -3.39 33.97 19.81
C ARG A 291 -3.48 34.85 21.01
#